data_aa75a2be1aa4b0518d370df0a211e84d
#
_entry.id   aa75a2be1aa4b0518d370df0a211e84d
#
_cell.length_a   1.000
_cell.length_b   1.000
_cell.length_c   1.000
_cell.angle_alpha   90.00
_cell.angle_beta   90.00
_cell.angle_gamma   90.00
#
_symmetry.space_group_name_H-M   'P 1'
#
loop_
_entity.id
_entity.type
_entity.pdbx_description
1 polymer ?
#
loop_
_entity_poly.entity_id
_entity_poly.type
_entity_poly.pdbx_seq_one_letter_code
_entity_poly.pdbx_strand_id
1 'polypeptide(L)'
;MSGVRTDRWGVPLQTGSDAGVPLFDDAVESLLSLHGEPVAAVEAAVAADDGLVLGHIVRAYFSLYRTSGAGVRAAEEILTPLEDARVTLGEREILHWRAARAWAAGDWDEAAHSLERALLHDSQDLLALKIAQDLYFFLGQTRDLQSVVTRVLRAWPAQKPGWGYVQGLYAFGLEENGDYAQAELFARAALHHNPRGVWASHALAHVFEMEGRVDEGVRFLTESVSHWSSSFFAVHTWWHQALYHLERAEYDAALSLYDGPIRRQRSLEWVDLIDAASLLWRLTLDGVDVGERSATLAVDMAQVLDAPTYVFNDWHAVMAFGLAGHVDLEEHLLSDNRRHAVGTNRAVAAQAGLALLEGFSSFAAGRFNRAIDLLTDVRSCAHVVGGSNAQRDVVDLTLIAAASRAGEDGMARQLVAERAARRPGAAAAGGRLLAGNAS
;
A
#
# COMPACT_ATOMS: atom_id res chain seq x y z
N MET A 1 0.23 -29.27 -27.71
CA MET A 1 -0.05 -28.10 -28.57
C MET A 1 -0.74 -27.06 -27.69
N SER A 2 -0.09 -25.91 -27.44
CA SER A 2 -0.73 -24.82 -26.69
C SER A 2 -1.95 -24.31 -27.45
N GLY A 3 -3.10 -24.31 -26.80
CA GLY A 3 -4.35 -23.71 -27.31
C GLY A 3 -4.50 -22.29 -26.75
N VAL A 4 -5.23 -21.43 -27.46
CA VAL A 4 -5.67 -20.15 -26.91
C VAL A 4 -7.07 -20.37 -26.31
N ARG A 5 -7.24 -20.00 -25.05
CA ARG A 5 -8.50 -19.94 -24.32
C ARG A 5 -8.77 -18.50 -23.93
N THR A 6 -9.85 -18.24 -23.26
CA THR A 6 -10.13 -16.95 -22.62
C THR A 6 -10.27 -17.15 -21.12
N ASP A 7 -9.77 -16.18 -20.35
CA ASP A 7 -10.04 -16.11 -18.92
C ASP A 7 -11.51 -15.72 -18.64
N ARG A 8 -11.89 -15.67 -17.37
CA ARG A 8 -13.23 -15.30 -16.88
C ARG A 8 -13.71 -13.94 -17.39
N TRP A 9 -12.80 -13.03 -17.71
CA TRP A 9 -13.10 -11.68 -18.20
C TRP A 9 -13.11 -11.58 -19.73
N GLY A 10 -12.82 -12.70 -20.41
CA GLY A 10 -12.86 -12.82 -21.87
C GLY A 10 -11.55 -12.43 -22.56
N VAL A 11 -10.45 -12.28 -21.82
CA VAL A 11 -9.13 -11.95 -22.38
C VAL A 11 -8.42 -13.24 -22.82
N PRO A 12 -7.76 -13.26 -23.99
CA PRO A 12 -7.01 -14.43 -24.44
C PRO A 12 -5.95 -14.87 -23.44
N LEU A 13 -5.85 -16.19 -23.23
CA LEU A 13 -4.92 -16.85 -22.31
C LEU A 13 -4.28 -18.04 -23.01
N GLN A 14 -2.96 -18.03 -23.06
CA GLN A 14 -2.21 -19.16 -23.64
C GLN A 14 -2.04 -20.25 -22.58
N THR A 15 -2.48 -21.47 -22.91
CA THR A 15 -2.49 -22.60 -21.98
C THR A 15 -2.16 -23.90 -22.68
N GLY A 16 -1.58 -24.85 -21.98
CA GLY A 16 -1.35 -26.22 -22.42
C GLY A 16 -2.54 -27.15 -22.19
N SER A 17 -3.42 -26.78 -21.26
CA SER A 17 -4.56 -27.60 -20.82
C SER A 17 -5.72 -26.74 -20.32
N ASP A 18 -6.94 -27.22 -20.51
CA ASP A 18 -8.15 -26.55 -19.99
C ASP A 18 -8.25 -26.61 -18.44
N ALA A 19 -7.48 -27.48 -17.80
CA ALA A 19 -7.57 -27.72 -16.35
C ALA A 19 -7.02 -26.53 -15.52
N GLY A 20 -6.03 -25.81 -16.05
CA GLY A 20 -5.40 -24.67 -15.35
C GLY A 20 -6.25 -23.40 -15.36
N VAL A 21 -7.11 -23.22 -16.37
CA VAL A 21 -7.83 -21.95 -16.59
C VAL A 21 -8.74 -21.55 -15.42
N PRO A 22 -9.63 -22.42 -14.88
CA PRO A 22 -10.49 -22.04 -13.76
C PRO A 22 -9.70 -21.69 -12.50
N LEU A 23 -8.59 -22.39 -12.25
CA LEU A 23 -7.73 -22.15 -11.09
C LEU A 23 -6.96 -20.84 -11.24
N PHE A 24 -6.53 -20.50 -12.45
CA PHE A 24 -5.95 -19.19 -12.77
C PHE A 24 -6.96 -18.07 -12.55
N ASP A 25 -8.17 -18.23 -13.02
CA ASP A 25 -9.26 -17.29 -12.80
C ASP A 25 -9.53 -17.06 -11.31
N ASP A 26 -9.51 -18.13 -10.51
CA ASP A 26 -9.68 -18.04 -9.06
C ASP A 26 -8.49 -17.33 -8.37
N ALA A 27 -7.27 -17.51 -8.86
CA ALA A 27 -6.10 -16.79 -8.35
C ALA A 27 -6.22 -15.27 -8.63
N VAL A 28 -6.61 -14.90 -9.84
CA VAL A 28 -6.82 -13.49 -10.22
C VAL A 28 -8.02 -12.90 -9.47
N GLU A 29 -9.12 -13.66 -9.34
CA GLU A 29 -10.29 -13.25 -8.54
C GLU A 29 -9.90 -13.01 -7.07
N SER A 30 -9.07 -13.86 -6.49
CA SER A 30 -8.56 -13.69 -5.11
C SER A 30 -7.75 -12.39 -4.96
N LEU A 31 -6.91 -12.06 -5.95
CA LEU A 31 -6.16 -10.80 -5.95
C LEU A 31 -7.09 -9.58 -6.04
N LEU A 32 -8.10 -9.63 -6.91
CA LEU A 32 -9.04 -8.52 -7.14
C LEU A 32 -9.99 -8.31 -5.95
N SER A 33 -10.45 -9.39 -5.36
CA SER A 33 -11.39 -9.35 -4.23
C SER A 33 -10.69 -9.14 -2.88
N LEU A 34 -9.37 -9.37 -2.82
CA LEU A 34 -8.56 -9.44 -1.61
C LEU A 34 -9.02 -10.53 -0.62
N HIS A 35 -9.70 -11.57 -1.13
CA HIS A 35 -10.18 -12.71 -0.37
C HIS A 35 -9.56 -14.02 -0.84
N GLY A 36 -9.57 -15.04 0.02
CA GLY A 36 -9.04 -16.37 -0.31
C GLY A 36 -7.53 -16.46 -0.15
N GLU A 37 -6.96 -17.43 -0.86
CA GLU A 37 -5.53 -17.79 -0.77
C GLU A 37 -4.89 -17.66 -2.17
N PRO A 38 -4.57 -16.44 -2.64
CA PRO A 38 -4.17 -16.22 -4.03
C PRO A 38 -2.90 -17.00 -4.42
N VAL A 39 -1.95 -17.14 -3.49
CA VAL A 39 -0.73 -17.92 -3.74
C VAL A 39 -1.05 -19.40 -3.93
N ALA A 40 -1.87 -19.98 -3.05
CA ALA A 40 -2.27 -21.38 -3.18
C ALA A 40 -3.06 -21.65 -4.46
N ALA A 41 -3.93 -20.71 -4.85
CA ALA A 41 -4.72 -20.81 -6.08
C ALA A 41 -3.83 -20.81 -7.34
N VAL A 42 -2.85 -19.90 -7.44
CA VAL A 42 -1.94 -19.86 -8.58
C VAL A 42 -0.99 -21.07 -8.61
N GLU A 43 -0.53 -21.56 -7.46
CA GLU A 43 0.26 -22.79 -7.40
C GLU A 43 -0.54 -24.01 -7.90
N ALA A 44 -1.83 -24.10 -7.54
CA ALA A 44 -2.70 -25.13 -8.06
C ALA A 44 -2.94 -24.99 -9.59
N ALA A 45 -3.06 -23.77 -10.10
CA ALA A 45 -3.21 -23.51 -11.54
C ALA A 45 -1.97 -23.99 -12.32
N VAL A 46 -0.79 -23.63 -11.87
CA VAL A 46 0.47 -24.04 -12.48
C VAL A 46 0.70 -25.56 -12.36
N ALA A 47 0.35 -26.17 -11.22
CA ALA A 47 0.44 -27.62 -11.06
C ALA A 47 -0.51 -28.40 -11.97
N ALA A 48 -1.67 -27.82 -12.30
CA ALA A 48 -2.64 -28.40 -13.25
C ALA A 48 -2.23 -28.21 -14.71
N ASP A 49 -1.46 -27.16 -15.01
CA ASP A 49 -0.96 -26.82 -16.34
C ASP A 49 0.35 -26.05 -16.28
N ASP A 50 1.47 -26.77 -16.36
CA ASP A 50 2.81 -26.17 -16.40
C ASP A 50 3.05 -25.29 -17.65
N GLY A 51 2.25 -25.48 -18.71
CA GLY A 51 2.25 -24.64 -19.90
C GLY A 51 1.49 -23.30 -19.75
N LEU A 52 0.88 -23.04 -18.60
CA LEU A 52 0.17 -21.80 -18.27
C LEU A 52 1.17 -20.69 -17.87
N VAL A 53 1.84 -20.11 -18.86
CA VAL A 53 2.94 -19.15 -18.63
C VAL A 53 2.47 -17.95 -17.80
N LEU A 54 1.27 -17.41 -18.05
CA LEU A 54 0.74 -16.30 -17.26
C LEU A 54 0.54 -16.68 -15.78
N GLY A 55 0.25 -17.96 -15.48
CA GLY A 55 0.21 -18.48 -14.11
C GLY A 55 1.57 -18.35 -13.41
N HIS A 56 2.67 -18.74 -14.07
CA HIS A 56 4.01 -18.53 -13.54
C HIS A 56 4.33 -17.05 -13.32
N ILE A 57 3.92 -16.17 -14.25
CA ILE A 57 4.14 -14.73 -14.10
C ILE A 57 3.35 -14.18 -12.90
N VAL A 58 2.11 -14.63 -12.67
CA VAL A 58 1.31 -14.25 -11.49
C VAL A 58 1.98 -14.71 -10.18
N ARG A 59 2.59 -15.90 -10.14
CA ARG A 59 3.43 -16.33 -9.00
C ARG A 59 4.57 -15.36 -8.73
N ALA A 60 5.25 -14.91 -9.78
CA ALA A 60 6.31 -13.91 -9.66
C ALA A 60 5.76 -12.58 -9.13
N TYR A 61 4.60 -12.11 -9.59
CA TYR A 61 3.95 -10.93 -9.03
C TYR A 61 3.66 -11.06 -7.55
N PHE A 62 3.12 -12.20 -7.07
CA PHE A 62 2.88 -12.41 -5.63
C PHE A 62 4.17 -12.40 -4.82
N SER A 63 5.30 -12.86 -5.38
CA SER A 63 6.60 -12.70 -4.74
C SER A 63 7.05 -11.25 -4.68
N LEU A 64 6.84 -10.46 -5.74
CA LEU A 64 7.21 -9.04 -5.83
C LEU A 64 6.33 -8.13 -4.94
N TYR A 65 5.05 -8.47 -4.73
CA TYR A 65 4.18 -7.76 -3.79
C TYR A 65 4.68 -7.78 -2.34
N ARG A 66 5.56 -8.70 -1.99
CA ARG A 66 6.22 -8.71 -0.67
C ARG A 66 7.17 -7.53 -0.47
N THR A 67 7.48 -6.77 -1.53
CA THR A 67 8.34 -5.57 -1.52
C THR A 67 9.65 -5.78 -0.75
N SER A 68 10.27 -6.96 -0.90
CA SER A 68 11.46 -7.39 -0.18
C SER A 68 12.48 -8.03 -1.11
N GLY A 69 13.77 -8.01 -0.74
CA GLY A 69 14.84 -8.67 -1.50
C GLY A 69 14.61 -10.18 -1.64
N ALA A 70 14.03 -10.83 -0.63
CA ALA A 70 13.65 -12.24 -0.71
C ALA A 70 12.55 -12.46 -1.77
N GLY A 71 11.57 -11.55 -1.85
CA GLY A 71 10.52 -11.58 -2.87
C GLY A 71 11.08 -11.38 -4.28
N VAL A 72 12.03 -10.47 -4.46
CA VAL A 72 12.72 -10.25 -5.73
C VAL A 72 13.48 -11.52 -6.17
N ARG A 73 14.26 -12.14 -5.29
CA ARG A 73 14.97 -13.39 -5.62
C ARG A 73 14.03 -14.52 -6.02
N ALA A 74 12.93 -14.70 -5.29
CA ALA A 74 11.92 -15.70 -5.62
C ALA A 74 11.26 -15.43 -6.99
N ALA A 75 10.97 -14.18 -7.31
CA ALA A 75 10.45 -13.81 -8.63
C ALA A 75 11.46 -14.08 -9.75
N GLU A 76 12.74 -13.77 -9.56
CA GLU A 76 13.79 -14.06 -10.54
C GLU A 76 13.95 -15.57 -10.80
N GLU A 77 13.87 -16.40 -9.77
CA GLU A 77 13.90 -17.87 -9.91
C GLU A 77 12.73 -18.39 -10.75
N ILE A 78 11.56 -17.76 -10.65
CA ILE A 78 10.37 -18.10 -11.46
C ILE A 78 10.49 -17.58 -12.89
N LEU A 79 10.99 -16.36 -13.08
CA LEU A 79 10.98 -15.67 -14.38
C LEU A 79 12.12 -16.10 -15.30
N THR A 80 13.28 -16.51 -14.75
CA THR A 80 14.46 -16.90 -15.53
C THR A 80 14.21 -18.07 -16.49
N PRO A 81 13.55 -19.17 -16.08
CA PRO A 81 13.23 -20.26 -17.00
C PRO A 81 12.28 -19.88 -18.13
N LEU A 82 11.47 -18.81 -17.96
CA LEU A 82 10.54 -18.34 -18.99
C LEU A 82 11.22 -17.52 -20.10
N GLU A 83 12.49 -17.16 -19.93
CA GLU A 83 13.22 -16.32 -20.88
C GLU A 83 13.38 -16.99 -22.24
N ASP A 84 13.66 -18.29 -22.26
CA ASP A 84 13.77 -19.08 -23.49
C ASP A 84 12.40 -19.30 -24.16
N ALA A 85 11.34 -19.42 -23.36
CA ALA A 85 9.98 -19.64 -23.86
C ALA A 85 9.36 -18.39 -24.50
N ARG A 86 9.88 -17.19 -24.23
CA ARG A 86 9.31 -15.88 -24.70
C ARG A 86 9.07 -15.79 -26.20
N VAL A 87 9.83 -16.52 -27.01
CA VAL A 87 9.73 -16.49 -28.49
C VAL A 87 8.40 -17.07 -28.99
N THR A 88 7.72 -17.86 -28.17
CA THR A 88 6.45 -18.54 -28.50
C THR A 88 5.27 -17.97 -27.74
N LEU A 89 5.47 -16.92 -26.92
CA LEU A 89 4.41 -16.32 -26.11
C LEU A 89 3.49 -15.43 -26.94
N GLY A 90 2.23 -15.35 -26.51
CA GLY A 90 1.30 -14.33 -26.98
C GLY A 90 1.67 -12.93 -26.49
N GLU A 91 1.07 -11.92 -27.11
CA GLU A 91 1.39 -10.52 -26.78
C GLU A 91 1.08 -10.19 -25.30
N ARG A 92 -0.02 -10.73 -24.75
CA ARG A 92 -0.39 -10.56 -23.33
C ARG A 92 0.71 -11.09 -22.41
N GLU A 93 1.11 -12.34 -22.60
CA GLU A 93 2.14 -13.00 -21.78
C GLU A 93 3.48 -12.30 -21.89
N ILE A 94 3.87 -11.84 -23.08
CA ILE A 94 5.12 -11.08 -23.29
C ILE A 94 5.10 -9.77 -22.49
N LEU A 95 4.00 -9.03 -22.51
CA LEU A 95 3.89 -7.74 -21.83
C LEU A 95 3.88 -7.92 -20.31
N HIS A 96 3.15 -8.92 -19.80
CA HIS A 96 3.20 -9.28 -18.38
C HIS A 96 4.58 -9.79 -17.95
N TRP A 97 5.25 -10.60 -18.78
CA TRP A 97 6.61 -11.07 -18.49
C TRP A 97 7.60 -9.89 -18.42
N ARG A 98 7.53 -8.94 -19.36
CA ARG A 98 8.34 -7.71 -19.34
C ARG A 98 8.10 -6.90 -18.07
N ALA A 99 6.84 -6.73 -17.69
CA ALA A 99 6.48 -6.03 -16.47
C ALA A 99 7.07 -6.69 -15.21
N ALA A 100 6.92 -8.01 -15.08
CA ALA A 100 7.47 -8.75 -13.96
C ALA A 100 9.00 -8.70 -13.92
N ARG A 101 9.68 -8.81 -15.06
CA ARG A 101 11.14 -8.68 -15.18
C ARG A 101 11.64 -7.29 -14.83
N ALA A 102 10.96 -6.23 -15.31
CA ALA A 102 11.29 -4.85 -14.97
C ALA A 102 11.11 -4.60 -13.46
N TRP A 103 10.00 -5.08 -12.89
CA TRP A 103 9.75 -4.95 -11.45
C TRP A 103 10.84 -5.67 -10.62
N ALA A 104 11.18 -6.92 -10.96
CA ALA A 104 12.26 -7.67 -10.31
C ALA A 104 13.63 -6.99 -10.44
N ALA A 105 13.90 -6.34 -11.58
CA ALA A 105 15.12 -5.56 -11.81
C ALA A 105 15.14 -4.22 -11.05
N GLY A 106 14.05 -3.84 -10.37
CA GLY A 106 13.91 -2.57 -9.65
C GLY A 106 13.51 -1.40 -10.55
N ASP A 107 13.12 -1.62 -11.81
CA ASP A 107 12.57 -0.60 -12.70
C ASP A 107 11.03 -0.65 -12.68
N TRP A 108 10.48 -0.04 -11.63
CA TRP A 108 9.05 -0.10 -11.39
C TRP A 108 8.24 0.77 -12.35
N ASP A 109 8.84 1.85 -12.87
CA ASP A 109 8.23 2.68 -13.91
C ASP A 109 8.06 1.89 -15.22
N GLU A 110 9.10 1.18 -15.69
CA GLU A 110 8.99 0.33 -16.89
C GLU A 110 8.02 -0.85 -16.66
N ALA A 111 7.94 -1.38 -15.43
CA ALA A 111 6.96 -2.40 -15.09
C ALA A 111 5.53 -1.87 -15.29
N ALA A 112 5.20 -0.69 -14.76
CA ALA A 112 3.90 -0.05 -14.92
C ALA A 112 3.61 0.25 -16.41
N HIS A 113 4.57 0.81 -17.14
CA HIS A 113 4.44 1.10 -18.58
C HIS A 113 4.23 -0.16 -19.43
N SER A 114 4.86 -1.29 -19.07
CA SER A 114 4.63 -2.56 -19.77
C SER A 114 3.19 -3.05 -19.59
N LEU A 115 2.60 -2.87 -18.41
CA LEU A 115 1.20 -3.18 -18.15
C LEU A 115 0.24 -2.20 -18.85
N GLU A 116 0.59 -0.92 -18.96
CA GLU A 116 -0.19 0.00 -19.79
C GLU A 116 -0.21 -0.43 -21.27
N ARG A 117 0.91 -0.94 -21.78
CA ARG A 117 0.93 -1.52 -23.15
C ARG A 117 0.01 -2.76 -23.25
N ALA A 118 -0.06 -3.59 -22.19
CA ALA A 118 -1.02 -4.69 -22.14
C ALA A 118 -2.46 -4.17 -22.20
N LEU A 119 -2.78 -3.09 -21.47
CA LEU A 119 -4.10 -2.44 -21.51
C LEU A 119 -4.42 -1.76 -22.86
N LEU A 120 -3.41 -1.29 -23.59
CA LEU A 120 -3.58 -0.80 -24.96
C LEU A 120 -3.83 -1.95 -25.94
N HIS A 121 -3.26 -3.12 -25.70
CA HIS A 121 -3.51 -4.34 -26.49
C HIS A 121 -4.91 -4.92 -26.19
N ASP A 122 -5.25 -5.06 -24.91
CA ASP A 122 -6.57 -5.45 -24.45
C ASP A 122 -7.00 -4.64 -23.21
N SER A 123 -7.90 -3.68 -23.40
CA SER A 123 -8.41 -2.81 -22.35
C SER A 123 -9.26 -3.54 -21.29
N GLN A 124 -9.49 -4.83 -21.46
CA GLN A 124 -10.23 -5.69 -20.54
C GLN A 124 -9.31 -6.61 -19.72
N ASP A 125 -7.99 -6.46 -19.85
CA ASP A 125 -7.03 -7.17 -19.00
C ASP A 125 -7.04 -6.61 -17.56
N LEU A 126 -7.92 -7.19 -16.75
CA LEU A 126 -8.14 -6.76 -15.37
C LEU A 126 -6.94 -7.05 -14.47
N LEU A 127 -6.16 -8.09 -14.78
CA LEU A 127 -4.92 -8.40 -14.11
C LEU A 127 -3.88 -7.27 -14.37
N ALA A 128 -3.71 -6.88 -15.63
CA ALA A 128 -2.82 -5.77 -15.98
C ALA A 128 -3.25 -4.46 -15.31
N LEU A 129 -4.56 -4.17 -15.29
CA LEU A 129 -5.12 -2.97 -14.67
C LEU A 129 -4.81 -2.92 -13.17
N LYS A 130 -5.06 -4.02 -12.45
CA LYS A 130 -4.82 -4.10 -11.00
C LYS A 130 -3.36 -3.88 -10.68
N ILE A 131 -2.45 -4.60 -11.34
CA ILE A 131 -1.01 -4.53 -11.03
C ILE A 131 -0.43 -3.18 -11.46
N ALA A 132 -0.85 -2.59 -12.59
CA ALA A 132 -0.42 -1.26 -13.00
C ALA A 132 -0.82 -0.20 -11.97
N GLN A 133 -2.06 -0.25 -11.48
CA GLN A 133 -2.53 0.68 -10.45
C GLN A 133 -1.75 0.53 -9.15
N ASP A 134 -1.47 -0.70 -8.71
CA ASP A 134 -0.69 -0.94 -7.50
C ASP A 134 0.76 -0.44 -7.63
N LEU A 135 1.38 -0.62 -8.81
CA LEU A 135 2.71 -0.04 -9.08
C LEU A 135 2.70 1.48 -9.01
N TYR A 136 1.70 2.15 -9.59
CA TYR A 136 1.55 3.60 -9.47
C TYR A 136 1.31 4.06 -8.02
N PHE A 137 0.62 3.24 -7.23
CA PHE A 137 0.50 3.47 -5.79
C PHE A 137 1.86 3.39 -5.08
N PHE A 138 2.64 2.34 -5.33
CA PHE A 138 3.98 2.19 -4.76
C PHE A 138 4.95 3.28 -5.22
N LEU A 139 4.78 3.81 -6.43
CA LEU A 139 5.56 4.92 -6.98
C LEU A 139 5.08 6.30 -6.50
N GLY A 140 3.93 6.39 -5.81
CA GLY A 140 3.31 7.66 -5.43
C GLY A 140 2.83 8.51 -6.61
N GLN A 141 2.61 7.89 -7.75
CA GLN A 141 2.17 8.55 -9.00
C GLN A 141 0.63 8.59 -9.05
N THR A 142 0.02 9.43 -8.20
CA THR A 142 -1.44 9.45 -8.00
C THR A 142 -2.23 9.78 -9.26
N ARG A 143 -1.68 10.64 -10.16
CA ARG A 143 -2.32 10.94 -11.44
C ARG A 143 -2.40 9.72 -12.35
N ASP A 144 -1.32 8.94 -12.43
CA ASP A 144 -1.27 7.75 -13.28
C ASP A 144 -2.07 6.60 -12.67
N LEU A 145 -2.11 6.49 -11.34
CA LEU A 145 -2.98 5.60 -10.58
C LEU A 145 -4.48 5.79 -10.95
N GLN A 146 -4.93 7.02 -11.16
CA GLN A 146 -6.28 7.32 -11.65
C GLN A 146 -6.39 7.15 -13.17
N SER A 147 -5.41 7.65 -13.92
CA SER A 147 -5.45 7.73 -15.39
C SER A 147 -5.48 6.36 -16.03
N VAL A 148 -4.76 5.37 -15.48
CA VAL A 148 -4.73 4.00 -16.00
C VAL A 148 -6.13 3.38 -16.01
N VAL A 149 -6.93 3.63 -14.96
CA VAL A 149 -8.32 3.18 -14.89
C VAL A 149 -9.22 3.98 -15.84
N THR A 150 -9.06 5.32 -15.88
CA THR A 150 -9.85 6.21 -16.73
C THR A 150 -9.78 5.80 -18.20
N ARG A 151 -8.61 5.39 -18.68
CA ARG A 151 -8.39 4.97 -20.07
C ARG A 151 -9.22 3.76 -20.48
N VAL A 152 -9.46 2.84 -19.56
CA VAL A 152 -10.18 1.59 -19.85
C VAL A 152 -11.68 1.64 -19.55
N LEU A 153 -12.17 2.63 -18.80
CA LEU A 153 -13.57 2.71 -18.36
C LEU A 153 -14.60 2.49 -19.47
N ARG A 154 -14.35 3.07 -20.66
CA ARG A 154 -15.29 2.94 -21.80
C ARG A 154 -15.39 1.53 -22.37
N ALA A 155 -14.40 0.69 -22.14
CA ALA A 155 -14.38 -0.71 -22.58
C ALA A 155 -15.12 -1.65 -21.60
N TRP A 156 -15.58 -1.12 -20.45
CA TRP A 156 -16.23 -1.90 -19.41
C TRP A 156 -17.71 -1.53 -19.28
N PRO A 157 -18.62 -2.22 -19.99
CA PRO A 157 -20.05 -2.05 -19.79
C PRO A 157 -20.46 -2.57 -18.39
N ALA A 158 -21.48 -1.95 -17.81
CA ALA A 158 -21.93 -2.23 -16.44
C ALA A 158 -22.33 -3.70 -16.17
N GLN A 159 -22.68 -4.45 -17.23
CA GLN A 159 -23.08 -5.86 -17.12
C GLN A 159 -21.89 -6.83 -17.23
N LYS A 160 -20.70 -6.31 -17.56
CA LYS A 160 -19.52 -7.18 -17.73
C LYS A 160 -19.03 -7.69 -16.37
N PRO A 161 -18.71 -8.99 -16.25
CA PRO A 161 -18.01 -9.50 -15.07
C PRO A 161 -16.72 -8.69 -14.80
N GLY A 162 -16.49 -8.32 -13.56
CA GLY A 162 -15.33 -7.47 -13.19
C GLY A 162 -15.61 -5.97 -13.13
N TRP A 163 -16.76 -5.48 -13.61
CA TRP A 163 -17.09 -4.05 -13.57
C TRP A 163 -17.01 -3.46 -12.15
N GLY A 164 -17.46 -4.18 -11.12
CA GLY A 164 -17.35 -3.73 -9.73
C GLY A 164 -15.91 -3.52 -9.27
N TYR A 165 -14.97 -4.35 -9.73
CA TYR A 165 -13.54 -4.15 -9.44
C TYR A 165 -13.01 -2.89 -10.11
N VAL A 166 -13.34 -2.68 -11.39
CA VAL A 166 -12.94 -1.45 -12.11
C VAL A 166 -13.48 -0.20 -11.42
N GLN A 167 -14.73 -0.22 -10.94
CA GLN A 167 -15.30 0.89 -10.17
C GLN A 167 -14.56 1.11 -8.85
N GLY A 168 -14.19 0.06 -8.12
CA GLY A 168 -13.42 0.15 -6.88
C GLY A 168 -12.01 0.72 -7.11
N LEU A 169 -11.32 0.26 -8.17
CA LEU A 169 -10.02 0.79 -8.58
C LEU A 169 -10.13 2.28 -8.98
N TYR A 170 -11.18 2.64 -9.71
CA TYR A 170 -11.40 4.04 -10.10
C TYR A 170 -11.71 4.94 -8.88
N ALA A 171 -12.53 4.44 -7.95
CA ALA A 171 -12.84 5.15 -6.72
C ALA A 171 -11.58 5.49 -5.91
N PHE A 172 -10.65 4.55 -5.79
CA PHE A 172 -9.38 4.78 -5.11
C PHE A 172 -8.52 5.82 -5.84
N GLY A 173 -8.45 5.74 -7.19
CA GLY A 173 -7.74 6.74 -7.98
C GLY A 173 -8.30 8.15 -7.85
N LEU A 174 -9.62 8.30 -7.78
CA LEU A 174 -10.31 9.58 -7.56
C LEU A 174 -10.01 10.12 -6.15
N GLU A 175 -10.05 9.25 -5.14
CA GLU A 175 -9.80 9.61 -3.75
C GLU A 175 -8.37 10.14 -3.57
N GLU A 176 -7.35 9.43 -4.05
CA GLU A 176 -5.96 9.86 -3.95
C GLU A 176 -5.64 11.17 -4.71
N ASN A 177 -6.52 11.57 -5.65
CA ASN A 177 -6.46 12.85 -6.34
C ASN A 177 -7.42 13.93 -5.75
N GLY A 178 -8.12 13.64 -4.64
CA GLY A 178 -8.94 14.59 -3.91
C GLY A 178 -10.35 14.80 -4.48
N ASP A 179 -10.80 13.99 -5.45
CA ASP A 179 -12.19 14.02 -5.94
C ASP A 179 -13.07 13.08 -5.09
N TYR A 180 -13.24 13.43 -3.81
CA TYR A 180 -13.91 12.59 -2.82
C TYR A 180 -15.38 12.33 -3.17
N ALA A 181 -16.07 13.30 -3.73
CA ALA A 181 -17.48 13.14 -4.11
C ALA A 181 -17.66 12.06 -5.20
N GLN A 182 -16.82 12.06 -6.23
CA GLN A 182 -16.86 11.03 -7.25
C GLN A 182 -16.32 9.69 -6.71
N ALA A 183 -15.27 9.71 -5.89
CA ALA A 183 -14.75 8.51 -5.25
C ALA A 183 -15.82 7.78 -4.45
N GLU A 184 -16.60 8.49 -3.61
CA GLU A 184 -17.70 7.92 -2.85
C GLU A 184 -18.78 7.33 -3.77
N LEU A 185 -19.16 8.05 -4.84
CA LEU A 185 -20.15 7.56 -5.80
C LEU A 185 -19.73 6.21 -6.41
N PHE A 186 -18.49 6.12 -6.91
CA PHE A 186 -17.98 4.90 -7.54
C PHE A 186 -17.74 3.78 -6.54
N ALA A 187 -17.25 4.08 -5.33
CA ALA A 187 -17.06 3.07 -4.28
C ALA A 187 -18.41 2.46 -3.86
N ARG A 188 -19.45 3.27 -3.64
CA ARG A 188 -20.80 2.80 -3.30
C ARG A 188 -21.43 1.99 -4.44
N ALA A 189 -21.21 2.39 -5.70
CA ALA A 189 -21.67 1.63 -6.86
C ALA A 189 -20.96 0.27 -6.95
N ALA A 190 -19.65 0.21 -6.70
CA ALA A 190 -18.89 -1.04 -6.64
C ALA A 190 -19.43 -1.97 -5.54
N LEU A 191 -19.69 -1.45 -4.34
CA LEU A 191 -20.23 -2.20 -3.21
C LEU A 191 -21.68 -2.66 -3.43
N HIS A 192 -22.45 -1.94 -4.24
CA HIS A 192 -23.77 -2.40 -4.65
C HIS A 192 -23.70 -3.65 -5.54
N HIS A 193 -22.70 -3.74 -6.41
CA HIS A 193 -22.44 -4.93 -7.22
C HIS A 193 -21.84 -6.08 -6.42
N ASN A 194 -20.90 -5.76 -5.53
CA ASN A 194 -20.24 -6.74 -4.68
C ASN A 194 -20.03 -6.17 -3.26
N PRO A 195 -20.94 -6.47 -2.30
CA PRO A 195 -20.81 -6.00 -0.92
C PRO A 195 -19.51 -6.44 -0.22
N ARG A 196 -18.84 -7.50 -0.72
CA ARG A 196 -17.55 -7.99 -0.24
C ARG A 196 -16.35 -7.37 -0.97
N GLY A 197 -16.55 -6.33 -1.76
CA GLY A 197 -15.49 -5.61 -2.45
C GLY A 197 -14.58 -4.85 -1.50
N VAL A 198 -13.55 -5.50 -0.98
CA VAL A 198 -12.64 -4.92 0.06
C VAL A 198 -11.98 -3.66 -0.45
N TRP A 199 -11.53 -3.63 -1.72
CA TRP A 199 -10.88 -2.44 -2.29
C TRP A 199 -11.82 -1.23 -2.38
N ALA A 200 -13.09 -1.45 -2.73
CA ALA A 200 -14.10 -0.39 -2.73
C ALA A 200 -14.46 0.07 -1.31
N SER A 201 -14.52 -0.87 -0.33
CA SER A 201 -14.70 -0.52 1.09
C SER A 201 -13.53 0.32 1.61
N HIS A 202 -12.33 -0.02 1.24
CA HIS A 202 -11.11 0.71 1.58
C HIS A 202 -11.10 2.13 0.97
N ALA A 203 -11.43 2.26 -0.32
CA ALA A 203 -11.55 3.58 -0.95
C ALA A 203 -12.59 4.47 -0.23
N LEU A 204 -13.72 3.89 0.17
CA LEU A 204 -14.75 4.62 0.91
C LEU A 204 -14.30 5.01 2.33
N ALA A 205 -13.52 4.15 3.00
CA ALA A 205 -12.90 4.49 4.28
C ALA A 205 -11.96 5.69 4.14
N HIS A 206 -11.13 5.71 3.11
CA HIS A 206 -10.29 6.87 2.81
C HIS A 206 -11.09 8.16 2.61
N VAL A 207 -12.19 8.12 1.85
CA VAL A 207 -13.06 9.29 1.66
C VAL A 207 -13.56 9.83 3.00
N PHE A 208 -14.07 8.97 3.89
CA PHE A 208 -14.52 9.41 5.21
C PHE A 208 -13.39 10.00 6.05
N GLU A 209 -12.21 9.43 5.98
CA GLU A 209 -11.03 9.92 6.69
C GLU A 209 -10.61 11.30 6.19
N MET A 210 -10.47 11.47 4.88
CA MET A 210 -10.01 12.73 4.29
C MET A 210 -11.03 13.87 4.42
N GLU A 211 -12.31 13.57 4.39
CA GLU A 211 -13.38 14.56 4.64
C GLU A 211 -13.69 14.78 6.13
N GLY A 212 -13.04 14.02 7.04
CA GLY A 212 -13.27 14.10 8.48
C GLY A 212 -14.63 13.60 8.93
N ARG A 213 -15.26 12.73 8.15
CA ARG A 213 -16.55 12.09 8.45
C ARG A 213 -16.33 10.84 9.32
N VAL A 214 -15.62 11.05 10.44
CA VAL A 214 -15.12 9.98 11.33
C VAL A 214 -16.24 9.08 11.84
N ASP A 215 -17.37 9.65 12.27
CA ASP A 215 -18.50 8.86 12.80
C ASP A 215 -19.16 7.98 11.74
N GLU A 216 -19.18 8.45 10.47
CA GLU A 216 -19.65 7.65 9.35
C GLU A 216 -18.67 6.52 9.04
N GLY A 217 -17.37 6.81 9.07
CA GLY A 217 -16.31 5.83 8.85
C GLY A 217 -16.34 4.70 9.88
N VAL A 218 -16.40 5.02 11.17
CA VAL A 218 -16.53 4.03 12.26
C VAL A 218 -17.77 3.15 12.05
N ARG A 219 -18.92 3.78 11.80
CA ARG A 219 -20.18 3.04 11.59
C ARG A 219 -20.09 2.13 10.37
N PHE A 220 -19.61 2.66 9.23
CA PHE A 220 -19.49 1.91 7.99
C PHE A 220 -18.61 0.66 8.14
N LEU A 221 -17.40 0.81 8.70
CA LEU A 221 -16.50 -0.33 8.90
C LEU A 221 -17.05 -1.33 9.91
N THR A 222 -17.72 -0.87 10.98
CA THR A 222 -18.33 -1.74 11.98
C THR A 222 -19.50 -2.54 11.41
N GLU A 223 -20.41 -1.90 10.67
CA GLU A 223 -21.58 -2.55 10.08
C GLU A 223 -21.21 -3.51 8.95
N SER A 224 -20.14 -3.22 8.20
CA SER A 224 -19.65 -4.06 7.09
C SER A 224 -18.57 -5.08 7.48
N VAL A 225 -18.23 -5.23 8.75
CA VAL A 225 -17.11 -6.06 9.23
C VAL A 225 -17.14 -7.49 8.69
N SER A 226 -18.31 -8.11 8.57
CA SER A 226 -18.45 -9.48 8.03
C SER A 226 -18.08 -9.59 6.54
N HIS A 227 -18.01 -8.47 5.81
CA HIS A 227 -17.68 -8.45 4.39
C HIS A 227 -16.18 -8.40 4.13
N TRP A 228 -15.38 -7.83 5.04
CA TRP A 228 -13.96 -7.59 4.82
C TRP A 228 -13.02 -8.22 5.87
N SER A 229 -13.51 -8.57 7.07
CA SER A 229 -12.63 -9.04 8.16
C SER A 229 -11.97 -10.41 7.91
N SER A 230 -12.43 -11.18 6.92
CA SER A 230 -11.82 -12.44 6.48
C SER A 230 -10.90 -12.26 5.26
N SER A 231 -10.66 -11.03 4.81
CA SER A 231 -9.73 -10.76 3.71
C SER A 231 -8.28 -10.79 4.20
N PHE A 232 -7.34 -11.05 3.29
CA PHE A 232 -5.91 -10.91 3.61
C PHE A 232 -5.45 -9.44 3.71
N PHE A 233 -6.36 -8.48 3.46
CA PHE A 233 -6.17 -7.04 3.64
C PHE A 233 -6.89 -6.52 4.91
N ALA A 234 -7.39 -7.41 5.76
CA ALA A 234 -8.18 -7.04 6.92
C ALA A 234 -7.40 -6.19 7.93
N VAL A 235 -6.11 -6.47 8.14
CA VAL A 235 -5.26 -5.69 9.08
C VAL A 235 -5.26 -4.22 8.70
N HIS A 236 -5.09 -3.90 7.42
CA HIS A 236 -5.10 -2.53 6.92
C HIS A 236 -6.48 -1.85 7.11
N THR A 237 -7.57 -2.59 6.91
CA THR A 237 -8.92 -2.05 7.15
C THR A 237 -9.16 -1.78 8.65
N TRP A 238 -8.67 -2.65 9.55
CA TRP A 238 -8.69 -2.42 11.00
C TRP A 238 -7.81 -1.23 11.40
N TRP A 239 -6.69 -1.00 10.69
CA TRP A 239 -5.86 0.17 10.90
C TRP A 239 -6.63 1.48 10.59
N HIS A 240 -7.38 1.56 9.49
CA HIS A 240 -8.26 2.71 9.22
C HIS A 240 -9.28 2.92 10.35
N GLN A 241 -9.88 1.85 10.86
CA GLN A 241 -10.78 1.98 12.01
C GLN A 241 -10.05 2.52 13.24
N ALA A 242 -8.81 2.09 13.49
CA ALA A 242 -8.00 2.63 14.58
C ALA A 242 -7.65 4.12 14.36
N LEU A 243 -7.41 4.57 13.13
CA LEU A 243 -7.21 5.99 12.81
C LEU A 243 -8.44 6.84 13.15
N TYR A 244 -9.65 6.35 12.89
CA TYR A 244 -10.87 7.03 13.32
C TYR A 244 -10.96 7.18 14.83
N HIS A 245 -10.61 6.14 15.59
CA HIS A 245 -10.54 6.24 17.05
C HIS A 245 -9.48 7.22 17.54
N LEU A 246 -8.33 7.30 16.85
CA LEU A 246 -7.30 8.33 17.12
C LEU A 246 -7.84 9.74 16.90
N GLU A 247 -8.54 10.01 15.80
CA GLU A 247 -9.13 11.34 15.55
C GLU A 247 -10.12 11.73 16.67
N ARG A 248 -10.79 10.78 17.30
CA ARG A 248 -11.71 10.97 18.43
C ARG A 248 -11.02 10.98 19.80
N ALA A 249 -9.68 10.80 19.84
CA ALA A 249 -8.91 10.59 21.07
C ALA A 249 -9.38 9.39 21.91
N GLU A 250 -9.94 8.38 21.29
CA GLU A 250 -10.37 7.12 21.90
C GLU A 250 -9.21 6.13 21.92
N TYR A 251 -8.15 6.44 22.67
CA TYR A 251 -6.88 5.72 22.64
C TYR A 251 -6.98 4.25 23.08
N ASP A 252 -7.82 3.97 24.09
CA ASP A 252 -8.05 2.60 24.56
C ASP A 252 -8.69 1.72 23.46
N ALA A 253 -9.58 2.30 22.65
CA ALA A 253 -10.15 1.60 21.50
C ALA A 253 -9.09 1.32 20.43
N ALA A 254 -8.25 2.31 20.10
CA ALA A 254 -7.15 2.14 19.14
C ALA A 254 -6.15 1.08 19.62
N LEU A 255 -5.75 1.08 20.89
CA LEU A 255 -4.88 0.06 21.48
C LEU A 255 -5.53 -1.33 21.49
N SER A 256 -6.84 -1.41 21.76
CA SER A 256 -7.58 -2.68 21.69
C SER A 256 -7.60 -3.27 20.27
N LEU A 257 -7.70 -2.42 19.25
CA LEU A 257 -7.58 -2.83 17.83
C LEU A 257 -6.16 -3.28 17.51
N TYR A 258 -5.15 -2.58 18.03
CA TYR A 258 -3.75 -2.99 17.88
C TYR A 258 -3.52 -4.38 18.48
N ASP A 259 -3.86 -4.59 19.75
CA ASP A 259 -3.64 -5.88 20.46
C ASP A 259 -4.55 -7.00 19.93
N GLY A 260 -5.65 -6.62 19.33
CA GLY A 260 -6.63 -7.52 18.73
C GLY A 260 -6.33 -7.85 17.27
N PRO A 261 -7.16 -7.36 16.33
CA PRO A 261 -7.11 -7.80 14.94
C PRO A 261 -5.83 -7.39 14.20
N ILE A 262 -5.14 -6.32 14.63
CA ILE A 262 -3.93 -5.84 13.92
C ILE A 262 -2.70 -6.70 14.24
N ARG A 263 -2.45 -7.02 15.53
CA ARG A 263 -1.19 -7.71 15.93
C ARG A 263 -1.37 -9.03 16.67
N ARG A 264 -2.58 -9.52 16.88
CA ARG A 264 -2.79 -10.80 17.59
C ARG A 264 -2.02 -11.97 17.01
N GLN A 265 -1.97 -12.06 15.67
CA GLN A 265 -1.28 -13.14 14.97
C GLN A 265 0.20 -12.85 14.70
N ARG A 266 0.68 -11.63 15.01
CA ARG A 266 2.06 -11.18 14.79
C ARG A 266 2.55 -11.52 13.37
N SER A 267 1.74 -11.19 12.37
CA SER A 267 2.11 -11.33 10.95
C SER A 267 3.46 -10.66 10.68
N LEU A 268 4.28 -11.28 9.83
CA LEU A 268 5.55 -10.76 9.34
C LEU A 268 5.44 -10.20 7.92
N GLU A 269 4.24 -10.05 7.38
CA GLU A 269 4.03 -9.37 6.10
C GLU A 269 4.21 -7.85 6.26
N TRP A 270 4.94 -7.24 5.33
CA TRP A 270 5.26 -5.82 5.41
C TRP A 270 4.02 -4.93 5.51
N VAL A 271 2.94 -5.23 4.78
CA VAL A 271 1.71 -4.45 4.84
C VAL A 271 1.14 -4.37 6.28
N ASP A 272 1.21 -5.47 7.03
CA ASP A 272 0.72 -5.51 8.41
C ASP A 272 1.68 -4.82 9.39
N LEU A 273 2.99 -4.95 9.13
CA LEU A 273 4.04 -4.33 9.96
C LEU A 273 4.06 -2.80 9.82
N ILE A 274 3.90 -2.26 8.61
CA ILE A 274 3.85 -0.82 8.39
C ILE A 274 2.64 -0.17 9.08
N ASP A 275 1.47 -0.82 9.03
CA ASP A 275 0.27 -0.33 9.69
C ASP A 275 0.43 -0.32 11.22
N ALA A 276 1.01 -1.38 11.77
CA ALA A 276 1.32 -1.46 13.19
C ALA A 276 2.29 -0.37 13.64
N ALA A 277 3.38 -0.13 12.90
CA ALA A 277 4.36 0.90 13.20
C ALA A 277 3.76 2.30 13.12
N SER A 278 3.01 2.56 12.07
CA SER A 278 2.30 3.80 11.83
C SER A 278 1.30 4.14 12.94
N LEU A 279 0.57 3.13 13.45
CA LEU A 279 -0.39 3.31 14.53
C LEU A 279 0.31 3.61 15.86
N LEU A 280 1.33 2.85 16.25
CA LEU A 280 2.09 3.10 17.48
C LEU A 280 2.79 4.45 17.45
N TRP A 281 3.33 4.84 16.29
CA TRP A 281 3.94 6.16 16.13
C TRP A 281 2.94 7.28 16.38
N ARG A 282 1.75 7.23 15.77
CA ARG A 282 0.69 8.24 15.97
C ARG A 282 0.22 8.31 17.42
N LEU A 283 0.04 7.17 18.09
CA LEU A 283 -0.29 7.12 19.52
C LEU A 283 0.77 7.83 20.37
N THR A 284 2.06 7.58 20.07
CA THR A 284 3.19 8.23 20.80
C THR A 284 3.27 9.73 20.49
N LEU A 285 2.92 10.19 19.30
CA LEU A 285 2.82 11.62 19.01
C LEU A 285 1.80 12.30 19.92
N ASP A 286 0.64 11.67 20.16
CA ASP A 286 -0.42 12.14 21.06
C ASP A 286 -0.08 11.93 22.57
N GLY A 287 1.12 11.43 22.89
CA GLY A 287 1.59 11.24 24.27
C GLY A 287 1.10 9.95 24.94
N VAL A 288 0.55 9.01 24.17
CA VAL A 288 0.09 7.72 24.68
C VAL A 288 1.27 6.78 24.90
N ASP A 289 1.34 6.16 26.07
CA ASP A 289 2.31 5.10 26.35
C ASP A 289 1.91 3.81 25.63
N VAL A 290 2.75 3.39 24.69
CA VAL A 290 2.54 2.16 23.91
C VAL A 290 3.15 0.90 24.58
N GLY A 291 3.89 1.07 25.68
CA GLY A 291 4.48 -0.01 26.47
C GLY A 291 5.36 -0.95 25.65
N GLU A 292 5.32 -2.26 25.97
CA GLU A 292 6.12 -3.31 25.30
C GLU A 292 5.76 -3.55 23.83
N ARG A 293 4.71 -2.91 23.32
CA ARG A 293 4.27 -3.10 21.91
C ARG A 293 5.34 -2.66 20.93
N SER A 294 6.04 -1.55 21.22
CA SER A 294 7.14 -1.05 20.37
C SER A 294 8.32 -2.02 20.33
N ALA A 295 8.75 -2.55 21.47
CA ALA A 295 9.85 -3.53 21.54
C ALA A 295 9.48 -4.82 20.79
N THR A 296 8.25 -5.32 20.96
CA THR A 296 7.76 -6.51 20.26
C THR A 296 7.73 -6.30 18.75
N LEU A 297 7.23 -5.14 18.29
CA LEU A 297 7.16 -4.82 16.87
C LEU A 297 8.55 -4.68 16.24
N ALA A 298 9.48 -4.04 16.96
CA ALA A 298 10.88 -3.91 16.50
C ALA A 298 11.55 -5.27 16.29
N VAL A 299 11.33 -6.23 17.21
CA VAL A 299 11.82 -7.61 17.05
C VAL A 299 11.23 -8.28 15.81
N ASP A 300 9.93 -8.10 15.55
CA ASP A 300 9.28 -8.69 14.38
C ASP A 300 9.79 -8.07 13.07
N MET A 301 9.93 -6.73 13.02
CA MET A 301 10.49 -6.04 11.85
C MET A 301 11.94 -6.43 11.58
N ALA A 302 12.76 -6.59 12.61
CA ALA A 302 14.15 -7.00 12.44
C ALA A 302 14.30 -8.37 11.76
N GLN A 303 13.30 -9.27 11.88
CA GLN A 303 13.32 -10.60 11.24
C GLN A 303 13.11 -10.53 9.73
N VAL A 304 12.49 -9.47 9.21
CA VAL A 304 12.12 -9.33 7.79
C VAL A 304 13.00 -8.32 7.06
N LEU A 305 13.94 -7.68 7.76
CA LEU A 305 14.91 -6.80 7.12
C LEU A 305 15.77 -7.57 6.14
N ASP A 306 15.89 -7.05 4.94
CA ASP A 306 16.81 -7.54 3.91
C ASP A 306 17.26 -6.37 3.01
N ALA A 307 17.66 -6.61 1.76
CA ALA A 307 18.11 -5.57 0.85
C ALA A 307 17.06 -4.45 0.69
N PRO A 308 17.47 -3.17 0.59
CA PRO A 308 16.57 -2.02 0.54
C PRO A 308 15.85 -1.95 -0.81
N THR A 309 14.70 -2.60 -0.88
CA THR A 309 13.87 -2.74 -2.08
C THR A 309 12.82 -1.65 -2.19
N TYR A 310 12.27 -1.23 -1.07
CA TYR A 310 11.20 -0.23 -0.99
C TYR A 310 11.35 0.63 0.27
N VAL A 311 11.82 1.85 0.09
CA VAL A 311 12.14 2.78 1.20
C VAL A 311 10.94 3.11 2.09
N PHE A 312 9.72 2.91 1.60
CA PHE A 312 8.51 3.05 2.42
C PHE A 312 8.48 2.05 3.58
N ASN A 313 8.90 0.79 3.34
CA ASN A 313 9.04 -0.21 4.40
C ASN A 313 10.10 0.21 5.41
N ASP A 314 11.27 0.63 4.94
CA ASP A 314 12.39 1.06 5.78
C ASP A 314 12.02 2.26 6.64
N TRP A 315 11.23 3.21 6.10
CA TRP A 315 10.72 4.34 6.84
C TRP A 315 9.83 3.91 8.02
N HIS A 316 8.94 2.93 7.82
CA HIS A 316 8.11 2.40 8.91
C HIS A 316 8.92 1.55 9.90
N ALA A 317 9.98 0.88 9.44
CA ALA A 317 10.91 0.19 10.33
C ALA A 317 11.66 1.18 11.23
N VAL A 318 12.09 2.34 10.71
CA VAL A 318 12.67 3.42 11.54
C VAL A 318 11.69 3.90 12.61
N MET A 319 10.38 3.99 12.32
CA MET A 319 9.39 4.32 13.36
C MET A 319 9.41 3.29 14.50
N ALA A 320 9.37 2.00 14.18
CA ALA A 320 9.35 0.93 15.18
C ALA A 320 10.66 0.89 15.98
N PHE A 321 11.80 0.99 15.31
CA PHE A 321 13.13 0.98 15.96
C PHE A 321 13.34 2.20 16.83
N GLY A 322 12.92 3.39 16.36
CA GLY A 322 12.99 4.62 17.11
C GLY A 322 12.16 4.59 18.39
N LEU A 323 10.93 4.06 18.32
CA LEU A 323 10.08 3.86 19.50
C LEU A 323 10.66 2.85 20.50
N ALA A 324 11.42 1.85 20.02
CA ALA A 324 12.06 0.83 20.84
C ALA A 324 13.49 1.22 21.30
N GLY A 325 14.05 2.31 20.80
CA GLY A 325 15.41 2.78 21.12
C GLY A 325 16.54 1.99 20.45
N HIS A 326 16.27 1.31 19.33
CA HIS A 326 17.26 0.53 18.55
C HIS A 326 18.02 1.41 17.54
N VAL A 327 18.87 2.33 18.03
CA VAL A 327 19.62 3.31 17.21
C VAL A 327 20.52 2.63 16.18
N ASP A 328 21.13 1.51 16.51
CA ASP A 328 22.00 0.73 15.63
C ASP A 328 21.25 0.17 14.41
N LEU A 329 19.99 -0.26 14.57
CA LEU A 329 19.14 -0.70 13.46
C LEU A 329 18.69 0.48 12.58
N GLU A 330 18.40 1.65 13.17
CA GLU A 330 18.10 2.86 12.41
C GLU A 330 19.31 3.29 11.55
N GLU A 331 20.51 3.31 12.14
CA GLU A 331 21.76 3.64 11.43
C GLU A 331 22.07 2.62 10.34
N HIS A 332 21.79 1.32 10.57
CA HIS A 332 21.92 0.27 9.57
C HIS A 332 21.01 0.56 8.37
N LEU A 333 19.73 0.82 8.58
CA LEU A 333 18.78 1.12 7.50
C LEU A 333 19.19 2.35 6.69
N LEU A 334 19.59 3.44 7.35
CA LEU A 334 20.08 4.63 6.68
C LEU A 334 21.33 4.35 5.83
N SER A 335 22.29 3.60 6.37
CA SER A 335 23.51 3.22 5.67
C SER A 335 23.22 2.30 4.48
N ASP A 336 22.31 1.35 4.65
CA ASP A 336 21.96 0.36 3.65
C ASP A 336 21.24 1.02 2.46
N ASN A 337 20.28 1.88 2.71
CA ASN A 337 19.61 2.67 1.67
C ASN A 337 20.59 3.55 0.88
N ARG A 338 21.56 4.18 1.55
CA ARG A 338 22.58 5.00 0.86
C ARG A 338 23.48 4.20 -0.06
N ARG A 339 23.80 2.95 0.28
CA ARG A 339 24.81 2.14 -0.38
C ARG A 339 24.24 1.12 -1.36
N HIS A 340 23.11 0.52 -1.02
CA HIS A 340 22.61 -0.69 -1.67
C HIS A 340 21.26 -0.53 -2.38
N ALA A 341 20.54 0.59 -2.18
CA ALA A 341 19.33 0.86 -2.95
C ALA A 341 19.63 0.87 -4.46
N VAL A 342 18.77 0.25 -5.26
CA VAL A 342 18.93 0.10 -6.71
C VAL A 342 17.70 0.61 -7.47
N GLY A 343 17.84 0.82 -8.78
CA GLY A 343 16.73 1.17 -9.68
C GLY A 343 15.90 2.35 -9.18
N THR A 344 14.58 2.23 -9.26
CA THR A 344 13.60 3.22 -8.81
C THR A 344 13.78 3.57 -7.34
N ASN A 345 14.00 2.57 -6.47
CA ASN A 345 14.18 2.81 -5.03
C ASN A 345 15.40 3.68 -4.71
N ARG A 346 16.49 3.59 -5.48
CA ARG A 346 17.65 4.48 -5.32
C ARG A 346 17.28 5.93 -5.58
N ALA A 347 16.54 6.20 -6.65
CA ALA A 347 16.12 7.55 -6.98
C ALA A 347 15.17 8.12 -5.91
N VAL A 348 14.20 7.34 -5.48
CA VAL A 348 13.23 7.69 -4.43
C VAL A 348 13.93 7.91 -3.08
N ALA A 349 14.86 7.02 -2.70
CA ALA A 349 15.64 7.17 -1.47
C ALA A 349 16.44 8.48 -1.48
N ALA A 350 17.10 8.83 -2.59
CA ALA A 350 17.85 10.07 -2.72
C ALA A 350 16.97 11.33 -2.72
N GLN A 351 15.78 11.25 -3.32
CA GLN A 351 14.87 12.39 -3.45
C GLN A 351 14.13 12.71 -2.14
N ALA A 352 13.68 11.71 -1.39
CA ALA A 352 12.84 11.88 -0.21
C ALA A 352 13.14 10.86 0.91
N GLY A 353 13.40 9.60 0.56
CA GLY A 353 13.46 8.51 1.52
C GLY A 353 14.48 8.73 2.63
N LEU A 354 15.73 9.07 2.30
CA LEU A 354 16.80 9.29 3.30
C LEU A 354 16.47 10.44 4.26
N ALA A 355 15.85 11.51 3.76
CA ALA A 355 15.43 12.62 4.61
C ALA A 355 14.28 12.22 5.55
N LEU A 356 13.34 11.39 5.09
CA LEU A 356 12.29 10.83 5.93
C LEU A 356 12.88 9.91 7.00
N LEU A 357 13.73 8.95 6.64
CA LEU A 357 14.36 8.05 7.60
C LEU A 357 15.12 8.83 8.69
N GLU A 358 15.99 9.78 8.29
CA GLU A 358 16.79 10.59 9.22
C GLU A 358 15.91 11.54 10.05
N GLY A 359 14.83 12.10 9.46
CA GLY A 359 13.88 12.98 10.12
C GLY A 359 13.13 12.27 11.26
N PHE A 360 12.61 11.07 10.98
CA PHE A 360 11.91 10.26 11.98
C PHE A 360 12.85 9.71 13.06
N SER A 361 14.05 9.24 12.70
CA SER A 361 15.11 8.86 13.65
C SER A 361 15.51 10.05 14.54
N SER A 362 15.65 11.25 13.95
CA SER A 362 15.96 12.46 14.72
C SER A 362 14.85 12.82 15.69
N PHE A 363 13.60 12.68 15.29
CA PHE A 363 12.45 12.90 16.17
C PHE A 363 12.43 11.91 17.34
N ALA A 364 12.61 10.62 17.08
CA ALA A 364 12.67 9.57 18.11
C ALA A 364 13.81 9.84 19.13
N ALA A 365 14.94 10.33 18.65
CA ALA A 365 16.08 10.70 19.48
C ALA A 365 15.94 12.06 20.20
N GLY A 366 14.79 12.74 20.11
CA GLY A 366 14.57 14.06 20.73
C GLY A 366 15.31 15.22 20.04
N ARG A 367 15.90 15.00 18.86
CA ARG A 367 16.59 16.04 18.08
C ARG A 367 15.58 16.80 17.20
N PHE A 368 14.62 17.49 17.86
CA PHE A 368 13.44 18.07 17.18
C PHE A 368 13.79 19.10 16.13
N ASN A 369 14.77 19.99 16.36
CA ASN A 369 15.19 20.96 15.34
C ASN A 369 15.72 20.27 14.08
N ARG A 370 16.50 19.19 14.24
CA ARG A 370 17.00 18.42 13.08
C ARG A 370 15.85 17.73 12.33
N ALA A 371 14.86 17.20 13.06
CA ALA A 371 13.66 16.63 12.45
C ALA A 371 12.87 17.69 11.67
N ILE A 372 12.72 18.91 12.22
CA ILE A 372 12.05 20.04 11.55
C ILE A 372 12.74 20.36 10.23
N ASP A 373 14.08 20.55 10.24
CA ASP A 373 14.83 20.87 9.02
C ASP A 373 14.57 19.81 7.91
N LEU A 374 14.78 18.55 8.24
CA LEU A 374 14.64 17.45 7.29
C LEU A 374 13.21 17.27 6.76
N LEU A 375 12.21 17.29 7.67
CA LEU A 375 10.83 17.03 7.29
C LEU A 375 10.20 18.23 6.56
N THR A 376 10.61 19.46 6.86
CA THR A 376 10.15 20.65 6.12
C THR A 376 10.58 20.58 4.66
N ASP A 377 11.82 20.21 4.40
CA ASP A 377 12.37 20.14 3.04
C ASP A 377 11.69 19.04 2.20
N VAL A 378 11.38 17.89 2.84
CA VAL A 378 10.91 16.71 2.12
C VAL A 378 9.38 16.60 2.01
N ARG A 379 8.61 17.28 2.89
CA ARG A 379 7.14 17.11 2.94
C ARG A 379 6.41 17.35 1.62
N SER A 380 6.91 18.27 0.79
CA SER A 380 6.30 18.59 -0.51
C SER A 380 6.48 17.49 -1.56
N CYS A 381 7.50 16.65 -1.41
CA CYS A 381 7.80 15.54 -2.32
C CYS A 381 7.71 14.16 -1.63
N ALA A 382 7.22 14.08 -0.39
CA ALA A 382 7.10 12.82 0.34
C ALA A 382 6.21 11.77 -0.39
N HIS A 383 5.35 12.20 -1.32
CA HIS A 383 4.53 11.29 -2.11
C HIS A 383 5.36 10.29 -2.94
N VAL A 384 6.58 10.65 -3.35
CA VAL A 384 7.42 9.76 -4.19
C VAL A 384 7.82 8.45 -3.50
N VAL A 385 7.75 8.38 -2.16
CA VAL A 385 8.03 7.13 -1.44
C VAL A 385 6.86 6.13 -1.52
N GLY A 386 5.75 6.52 -2.14
CA GLY A 386 4.53 5.72 -2.21
C GLY A 386 3.61 5.91 -1.00
N GLY A 387 2.71 4.95 -0.82
CA GLY A 387 1.67 5.00 0.19
C GLY A 387 0.51 5.94 -0.17
N SER A 388 -0.53 5.92 0.63
CA SER A 388 -1.72 6.76 0.46
C SER A 388 -1.59 8.13 1.14
N ASN A 389 -2.51 9.04 0.82
CA ASN A 389 -2.65 10.32 1.53
C ASN A 389 -2.84 10.11 3.05
N ALA A 390 -3.61 9.10 3.47
CA ALA A 390 -3.82 8.73 4.87
C ALA A 390 -2.53 8.23 5.54
N GLN A 391 -1.72 7.42 4.84
CA GLN A 391 -0.45 6.92 5.36
C GLN A 391 0.58 8.05 5.48
N ARG A 392 0.72 8.89 4.47
CA ARG A 392 1.70 10.00 4.45
C ARG A 392 1.39 11.14 5.40
N ASP A 393 0.15 11.28 5.89
CA ASP A 393 -0.24 12.29 6.87
C ASP A 393 0.61 12.26 8.15
N VAL A 394 1.22 11.12 8.47
CA VAL A 394 2.14 10.98 9.60
C VAL A 394 3.37 11.89 9.49
N VAL A 395 3.76 12.31 8.29
CA VAL A 395 4.86 13.27 8.09
C VAL A 395 4.48 14.63 8.66
N ASP A 396 3.28 15.14 8.31
CA ASP A 396 2.78 16.40 8.85
C ASP A 396 2.56 16.32 10.36
N LEU A 397 1.99 15.23 10.87
CA LEU A 397 1.80 15.03 12.32
C LEU A 397 3.15 15.02 13.08
N THR A 398 4.17 14.35 12.54
CA THR A 398 5.49 14.30 13.15
C THR A 398 6.16 15.67 13.12
N LEU A 399 6.02 16.42 12.02
CA LEU A 399 6.56 17.79 11.91
C LEU A 399 5.86 18.75 12.88
N ILE A 400 4.53 18.68 13.03
CA ILE A 400 3.78 19.47 14.02
C ILE A 400 4.26 19.16 15.43
N ALA A 401 4.40 17.87 15.76
CA ALA A 401 4.89 17.45 17.08
C ALA A 401 6.34 17.88 17.32
N ALA A 402 7.21 17.82 16.32
CA ALA A 402 8.59 18.29 16.40
C ALA A 402 8.64 19.79 16.67
N ALA A 403 7.89 20.59 15.89
CA ALA A 403 7.82 22.04 16.08
C ALA A 403 7.28 22.41 17.47
N SER A 404 6.21 21.75 17.93
CA SER A 404 5.66 21.95 19.27
C SER A 404 6.69 21.61 20.36
N ARG A 405 7.37 20.45 20.28
CA ARG A 405 8.36 20.00 21.27
C ARG A 405 9.67 20.82 21.24
N ALA A 406 9.98 21.47 20.11
CA ALA A 406 11.11 22.40 19.99
C ALA A 406 10.79 23.81 20.52
N GLY A 407 9.54 24.12 20.88
CA GLY A 407 9.08 25.45 21.27
C GLY A 407 8.82 26.40 20.10
N GLU A 408 8.78 25.89 18.88
CA GLU A 408 8.45 26.63 17.65
C GLU A 408 6.92 26.78 17.45
N ASP A 409 6.24 27.32 18.48
CA ASP A 409 4.78 27.41 18.55
C ASP A 409 4.14 28.10 17.35
N GLY A 410 4.82 29.11 16.79
CA GLY A 410 4.37 29.81 15.59
C GLY A 410 4.26 28.89 14.39
N MET A 411 5.31 28.11 14.15
CA MET A 411 5.38 27.11 13.08
C MET A 411 4.37 26.00 13.31
N ALA A 412 4.28 25.47 14.52
CA ALA A 412 3.35 24.39 14.85
C ALA A 412 1.89 24.80 14.55
N ARG A 413 1.46 26.02 14.95
CA ARG A 413 0.12 26.55 14.63
C ARG A 413 -0.13 26.70 13.13
N GLN A 414 0.87 27.15 12.36
CA GLN A 414 0.76 27.27 10.90
C GLN A 414 0.58 25.89 10.25
N LEU A 415 1.37 24.92 10.64
CA LEU A 415 1.28 23.54 10.14
C LEU A 415 -0.07 22.89 10.45
N VAL A 416 -0.62 23.11 11.65
CA VAL A 416 -1.97 22.66 12.01
C VAL A 416 -3.03 23.29 11.10
N ALA A 417 -2.93 24.60 10.84
CA ALA A 417 -3.87 25.29 9.96
C ALA A 417 -3.77 24.79 8.51
N GLU A 418 -2.57 24.55 8.00
CA GLU A 418 -2.36 23.97 6.66
C GLU A 418 -2.95 22.56 6.55
N ARG A 419 -2.71 21.70 7.55
CA ARG A 419 -3.27 20.34 7.58
C ARG A 419 -4.80 20.39 7.64
N ALA A 420 -5.39 21.25 8.48
CA ALA A 420 -6.83 21.41 8.59
C ALA A 420 -7.48 21.92 7.28
N ALA A 421 -6.79 22.76 6.51
CA ALA A 421 -7.27 23.21 5.19
C ALA A 421 -7.33 22.06 4.16
N ARG A 422 -6.42 21.08 4.25
CA ARG A 422 -6.41 19.90 3.36
C ARG A 422 -7.33 18.76 3.86
N ARG A 423 -7.54 18.69 5.17
CA ARG A 423 -8.37 17.68 5.87
C ARG A 423 -9.28 18.38 6.87
N PRO A 424 -10.44 18.89 6.45
CA PRO A 424 -11.29 19.76 7.29
C PRO A 424 -11.72 19.16 8.63
N GLY A 425 -11.88 17.83 8.69
CA GLY A 425 -12.25 17.14 9.92
C GLY A 425 -11.08 16.83 10.87
N ALA A 426 -9.85 17.00 10.44
CA ALA A 426 -8.66 16.59 11.18
C ALA A 426 -8.05 17.68 12.07
N ALA A 427 -8.77 18.78 12.30
CA ALA A 427 -8.30 19.88 13.15
C ALA A 427 -8.05 19.46 14.61
N ALA A 428 -8.80 18.47 15.11
CA ALA A 428 -8.72 18.01 16.49
C ALA A 428 -7.37 17.33 16.80
N ALA A 429 -6.86 16.45 15.94
CA ALA A 429 -5.56 15.78 16.15
C ALA A 429 -4.42 16.79 16.18
N GLY A 430 -4.34 17.71 15.22
CA GLY A 430 -3.34 18.77 15.23
C GLY A 430 -3.41 19.68 16.46
N GLY A 431 -4.63 19.97 16.95
CA GLY A 431 -4.84 20.76 18.18
C GLY A 431 -4.32 20.07 19.44
N ARG A 432 -4.43 18.75 19.54
CA ARG A 432 -3.88 17.96 20.67
C ARG A 432 -2.35 18.01 20.71
N LEU A 433 -1.68 17.93 19.56
CA LEU A 433 -0.22 18.03 19.48
C LEU A 433 0.31 19.40 19.95
N LEU A 434 -0.50 20.47 19.85
CA LEU A 434 -0.16 21.78 20.42
C LEU A 434 -0.37 21.84 21.92
N ALA A 435 -1.37 21.14 22.46
CA ALA A 435 -1.74 21.18 23.88
C ALA A 435 -0.81 20.34 24.77
N GLY A 436 -0.18 19.28 24.23
CA GLY A 436 0.67 18.35 24.97
C GLY A 436 1.96 18.95 25.60
N ASN A 437 2.33 20.19 25.24
CA ASN A 437 3.49 20.89 25.80
C ASN A 437 3.13 21.87 26.94
N ALA A 438 1.87 21.96 27.37
CA ALA A 438 1.44 22.89 28.42
C ALA A 438 1.39 22.26 29.83
N SER A 439 1.91 21.02 30.00
CA SER A 439 1.90 20.30 31.29
C SER A 439 3.29 19.96 31.80
#